data_67daeadb871982caf1b607d6b9ff8f8b
#
_entry.id   67daeadb871982caf1b607d6b9ff8f8b
#
_cell.length_a   1.000
_cell.length_b   1.000
_cell.length_c   1.000
_cell.angle_alpha   90.00
_cell.angle_beta   90.00
_cell.angle_gamma   90.00
#
_symmetry.space_group_name_H-M   'P 1'
#
loop_
_entity.id
_entity.type
_entity.pdbx_description
1 polymer ?
#
loop_
_entity_poly.entity_id
_entity_poly.type
_entity_poly.pdbx_seq_one_letter_code
_entity_poly.pdbx_strand_id
1 'polypeptide(L)'
;MTEYMTMTADAPVTRSTAIKLHDESGFAGMRKAGRLAAEILDALVPHVVPGVTTGELDDIVRRMTLEGGGVPATLGYRGYTHSCCISLNNVICHGIPGDTKIKDGDILNIDVTPQVDGWHGDTSRMYIAGDAPIKA
;
A
#
# COMPACT_ATOMS: atom_id res chain seq x y z
N MET A 1 15.50 21.35 12.65
CA MET A 1 14.50 22.39 12.27
C MET A 1 13.90 22.01 10.93
N THR A 2 12.57 22.04 10.82
CA THR A 2 11.90 21.75 9.56
C THR A 2 11.84 23.04 8.75
N GLU A 3 12.50 23.10 7.60
CA GLU A 3 12.42 24.23 6.71
C GLU A 3 11.19 24.11 5.78
N TYR A 4 10.58 25.26 5.50
CA TYR A 4 9.48 25.36 4.55
C TYR A 4 9.86 26.28 3.39
N MET A 5 9.72 25.79 2.17
CA MET A 5 9.88 26.59 0.98
C MET A 5 8.52 27.21 0.61
N THR A 6 8.47 28.54 0.54
CA THR A 6 7.27 29.25 0.09
C THR A 6 7.30 29.38 -1.43
N MET A 7 6.31 28.80 -2.10
CA MET A 7 6.10 29.01 -3.52
C MET A 7 5.30 30.31 -3.73
N THR A 8 5.89 31.29 -4.39
CA THR A 8 5.20 32.51 -4.80
C THR A 8 4.56 32.28 -6.17
N ALA A 9 3.23 32.22 -6.21
CA ALA A 9 2.48 32.30 -7.45
C ALA A 9 1.65 33.59 -7.42
N ASP A 10 1.52 34.25 -8.55
CA ASP A 10 0.80 35.53 -8.72
C ASP A 10 -0.73 35.46 -8.55
N ALA A 11 -1.25 34.38 -7.96
CA ALA A 11 -2.67 34.22 -7.67
C ALA A 11 -2.93 34.26 -6.16
N PRO A 12 -4.06 34.84 -5.71
CA PRO A 12 -4.43 34.82 -4.31
C PRO A 12 -4.73 33.39 -3.87
N VAL A 13 -3.79 32.75 -3.18
CA VAL A 13 -3.95 31.40 -2.67
C VAL A 13 -4.50 31.46 -1.26
N THR A 14 -5.70 30.96 -1.07
CA THR A 14 -6.39 30.90 0.23
C THR A 14 -5.88 29.76 1.14
N ARG A 15 -4.90 28.97 0.68
CA ARG A 15 -4.23 27.89 1.45
C ARG A 15 -2.74 28.18 1.52
N SER A 16 -2.09 27.72 2.59
CA SER A 16 -0.64 27.80 2.73
C SER A 16 0.04 27.19 1.50
N THR A 17 0.88 27.98 0.84
CA THR A 17 1.74 27.56 -0.28
C THR A 17 3.07 26.99 0.23
N ALA A 18 3.27 26.91 1.54
CA ALA A 18 4.49 26.39 2.13
C ALA A 18 4.55 24.86 1.94
N ILE A 19 5.61 24.41 1.30
CA ILE A 19 5.94 22.99 1.16
C ILE A 19 6.87 22.63 2.30
N LYS A 20 6.50 21.60 3.07
CA LYS A 20 7.32 21.07 4.14
C LYS A 20 8.51 20.32 3.55
N LEU A 21 9.72 20.80 3.84
CA LEU A 21 10.94 20.07 3.52
C LEU A 21 11.32 19.14 4.68
N HIS A 22 11.68 17.93 4.36
CA HIS A 22 12.11 16.92 5.34
C HIS A 22 13.63 16.83 5.36
N ASP A 23 14.17 16.59 6.54
CA ASP A 23 15.61 16.37 6.80
C ASP A 23 15.91 14.85 6.91
N GLU A 24 17.13 14.52 7.31
CA GLU A 24 17.58 13.13 7.47
C GLU A 24 16.70 12.31 8.44
N SER A 25 16.13 12.94 9.45
CA SER A 25 15.22 12.27 10.38
C SER A 25 13.92 11.87 9.71
N GLY A 26 13.39 12.74 8.86
CA GLY A 26 12.23 12.46 8.02
C GLY A 26 12.51 11.35 7.02
N PHE A 27 13.67 11.39 6.37
CA PHE A 27 14.09 10.33 5.43
C PHE A 27 14.26 8.98 6.13
N ALA A 28 14.79 8.95 7.34
CA ALA A 28 14.89 7.71 8.13
C ALA A 28 13.51 7.14 8.45
N GLY A 29 12.54 7.98 8.84
CA GLY A 29 11.16 7.59 9.08
C GLY A 29 10.50 7.01 7.83
N MET A 30 10.63 7.67 6.68
CA MET A 30 10.11 7.18 5.40
C MET A 30 10.75 5.84 4.99
N ARG A 31 12.06 5.69 5.17
CA ARG A 31 12.77 4.43 4.88
C ARG A 31 12.26 3.29 5.76
N LYS A 32 11.96 3.55 7.03
CA LYS A 32 11.41 2.54 7.95
C LYS A 32 10.03 2.06 7.49
N ALA A 33 9.12 2.99 7.21
CA ALA A 33 7.79 2.66 6.72
C ALA A 33 7.82 1.96 5.34
N GLY A 34 8.63 2.46 4.41
CA GLY A 34 8.79 1.87 3.08
C GLY A 34 9.43 0.47 3.12
N ARG A 35 10.35 0.22 4.04
CA ARG A 35 10.92 -1.12 4.25
C ARG A 35 9.85 -2.11 4.70
N LEU A 36 9.03 -1.75 5.69
CA LEU A 36 7.94 -2.62 6.13
C LEU A 36 6.97 -2.92 4.99
N ALA A 37 6.61 -1.92 4.17
CA ALA A 37 5.76 -2.13 3.01
C ALA A 37 6.37 -3.13 2.00
N ALA A 38 7.66 -2.99 1.71
CA ALA A 38 8.37 -3.91 0.81
C ALA A 38 8.44 -5.33 1.38
N GLU A 39 8.75 -5.49 2.66
CA GLU A 39 8.81 -6.79 3.36
C GLU A 39 7.44 -7.50 3.34
N ILE A 40 6.34 -6.76 3.52
CA ILE A 40 4.97 -7.32 3.39
C ILE A 40 4.75 -7.84 1.97
N LEU A 41 5.06 -7.05 0.94
CA LEU A 41 4.87 -7.47 -0.45
C LEU A 41 5.76 -8.68 -0.81
N ASP A 42 6.99 -8.74 -0.31
CA ASP A 42 7.87 -9.90 -0.51
C ASP A 42 7.30 -11.17 0.15
N ALA A 43 6.79 -11.04 1.37
CA ALA A 43 6.21 -12.15 2.11
C ALA A 43 4.91 -12.69 1.49
N LEU A 44 4.18 -11.89 0.74
CA LEU A 44 2.96 -12.34 0.05
C LEU A 44 3.22 -13.27 -1.13
N VAL A 45 4.42 -13.27 -1.71
CA VAL A 45 4.75 -14.07 -2.91
C VAL A 45 4.32 -15.56 -2.79
N PRO A 46 4.67 -16.30 -1.71
CA PRO A 46 4.28 -17.70 -1.59
C PRO A 46 2.79 -17.92 -1.28
N HIS A 47 2.06 -16.86 -0.93
CA HIS A 47 0.64 -16.92 -0.57
C HIS A 47 -0.30 -16.62 -1.73
N VAL A 48 0.20 -15.97 -2.80
CA VAL A 48 -0.57 -15.69 -3.99
C VAL A 48 -0.64 -16.94 -4.87
N VAL A 49 -1.54 -17.84 -4.52
CA VAL A 49 -1.73 -19.13 -5.20
C VAL A 49 -3.20 -19.34 -5.55
N PRO A 50 -3.51 -20.15 -6.58
CA PRO A 50 -4.89 -20.50 -6.88
C PRO A 50 -5.62 -21.09 -5.67
N GLY A 51 -6.83 -20.62 -5.42
CA GLY A 51 -7.70 -21.05 -4.33
C GLY A 51 -7.69 -20.16 -3.09
N VAL A 52 -6.65 -19.34 -2.86
CA VAL A 52 -6.65 -18.36 -1.78
C VAL A 52 -7.67 -17.25 -2.09
N THR A 53 -8.30 -16.70 -1.06
CA THR A 53 -9.18 -15.54 -1.20
C THR A 53 -8.40 -14.24 -1.07
N THR A 54 -8.93 -13.17 -1.66
CA THR A 54 -8.34 -11.84 -1.49
C THR A 54 -8.43 -11.36 -0.04
N GLY A 55 -9.44 -11.81 0.73
CA GLY A 55 -9.57 -11.54 2.16
C GLY A 55 -8.47 -12.21 3.00
N GLU A 56 -8.11 -13.47 2.70
CA GLU A 56 -7.00 -14.15 3.38
C GLU A 56 -5.67 -13.43 3.15
N LEU A 57 -5.45 -12.86 1.96
CA LEU A 57 -4.27 -12.04 1.68
C LEU A 57 -4.29 -10.72 2.47
N ASP A 58 -5.46 -10.05 2.60
CA ASP A 58 -5.62 -8.86 3.44
C ASP A 58 -5.32 -9.15 4.91
N ASP A 59 -5.74 -10.29 5.43
CA ASP A 59 -5.44 -10.72 6.81
C ASP A 59 -3.93 -10.87 7.03
N ILE A 60 -3.20 -11.40 6.05
CA ILE A 60 -1.73 -11.48 6.10
C ILE A 60 -1.12 -10.07 6.15
N VAL A 61 -1.55 -9.16 5.28
CA VAL A 61 -1.09 -7.76 5.26
C VAL A 61 -1.33 -7.10 6.61
N ARG A 62 -2.55 -7.25 7.15
CA ARG A 62 -2.92 -6.69 8.45
C ARG A 62 -2.00 -7.18 9.56
N ARG A 63 -1.85 -8.49 9.66
CA ARG A 63 -1.01 -9.13 10.69
C ARG A 63 0.43 -8.64 10.59
N MET A 64 1.05 -8.70 9.41
CA MET A 64 2.43 -8.26 9.22
C MET A 64 2.64 -6.79 9.50
N THR A 65 1.67 -5.93 9.13
CA THR A 65 1.72 -4.49 9.44
C THR A 65 1.77 -4.26 10.95
N LEU A 66 0.92 -4.95 11.72
CA LEU A 66 0.87 -4.83 13.18
C LEU A 66 2.12 -5.40 13.84
N GLU A 67 2.59 -6.57 13.41
CA GLU A 67 3.83 -7.20 13.90
C GLU A 67 5.07 -6.32 13.62
N GLY A 68 5.08 -5.61 12.49
CA GLY A 68 6.12 -4.64 12.12
C GLY A 68 6.05 -3.31 12.88
N GLY A 69 5.13 -3.18 13.84
CA GLY A 69 4.95 -1.97 14.66
C GLY A 69 4.26 -0.81 13.93
N GLY A 70 3.59 -1.10 12.83
CA GLY A 70 2.77 -0.14 12.06
C GLY A 70 1.28 -0.35 12.24
N VAL A 71 0.51 0.48 11.57
CA VAL A 71 -0.94 0.33 11.39
C VAL A 71 -1.28 0.44 9.90
N PRO A 72 -2.27 -0.31 9.37
CA PRO A 72 -2.71 -0.13 7.99
C PRO A 72 -3.40 1.24 7.85
N ALA A 73 -2.82 2.14 7.07
CA ALA A 73 -3.36 3.49 6.89
C ALA A 73 -4.70 3.52 6.14
N THR A 74 -4.99 2.48 5.38
CA THR A 74 -6.25 2.30 4.65
C THR A 74 -7.41 2.00 5.59
N LEU A 75 -7.17 1.26 6.68
CA LEU A 75 -8.21 0.81 7.60
C LEU A 75 -8.85 1.99 8.33
N GLY A 76 -10.15 2.18 8.12
CA GLY A 76 -10.93 3.29 8.68
C GLY A 76 -10.86 4.58 7.85
N TYR A 77 -9.98 4.68 6.86
CA TYR A 77 -9.91 5.85 6.00
C TYR A 77 -11.18 5.98 5.16
N ARG A 78 -11.94 7.07 5.39
CA ARG A 78 -13.24 7.34 4.74
C ARG A 78 -14.21 6.14 4.76
N GLY A 79 -14.14 5.32 5.82
CA GLY A 79 -15.00 4.16 5.98
C GLY A 79 -14.50 2.88 5.30
N TYR A 80 -13.27 2.88 4.75
CA TYR A 80 -12.67 1.66 4.19
C TYR A 80 -12.37 0.64 5.29
N THR A 81 -12.71 -0.63 5.07
CA THR A 81 -12.75 -1.66 6.12
C THR A 81 -11.61 -2.68 6.05
N HIS A 82 -10.69 -2.54 5.07
CA HIS A 82 -9.61 -3.49 4.83
C HIS A 82 -8.22 -2.84 4.98
N SER A 83 -7.21 -3.68 5.08
CA SER A 83 -5.83 -3.26 5.38
C SER A 83 -5.00 -2.94 4.13
N CYS A 84 -5.48 -3.37 2.96
CA CYS A 84 -4.87 -3.10 1.67
C CYS A 84 -5.93 -3.05 0.56
N CYS A 85 -5.52 -2.70 -0.66
CA CYS A 85 -6.35 -2.87 -1.85
C CYS A 85 -5.82 -4.05 -2.67
N ILE A 86 -6.73 -4.89 -3.20
CA ILE A 86 -6.38 -6.02 -4.07
C ILE A 86 -7.21 -5.93 -5.34
N SER A 87 -6.54 -5.55 -6.43
CA SER A 87 -7.18 -5.32 -7.73
C SER A 87 -6.89 -6.49 -8.66
N LEU A 88 -7.92 -7.29 -8.92
CA LEU A 88 -7.82 -8.55 -9.67
C LEU A 88 -8.17 -8.33 -11.14
N ASN A 89 -7.34 -8.81 -12.05
CA ASN A 89 -7.53 -8.80 -13.50
C ASN A 89 -7.91 -7.40 -14.06
N ASN A 90 -9.16 -7.21 -14.46
CA ASN A 90 -9.67 -5.98 -15.05
C ASN A 90 -9.98 -4.86 -14.06
N VAL A 91 -9.82 -5.08 -12.76
CA VAL A 91 -9.96 -4.04 -11.74
C VAL A 91 -8.71 -3.17 -11.77
N ILE A 92 -8.87 -1.89 -12.13
CA ILE A 92 -7.74 -0.97 -12.33
C ILE A 92 -7.05 -0.62 -11.02
N CYS A 93 -7.83 -0.25 -9.99
CA CYS A 93 -7.31 0.10 -8.66
C CYS A 93 -8.39 -0.01 -7.59
N HIS A 94 -7.98 0.07 -6.32
CA HIS A 94 -8.85 0.08 -5.14
C HIS A 94 -9.82 -1.10 -5.06
N GLY A 95 -9.43 -2.26 -5.59
CA GLY A 95 -10.18 -3.50 -5.40
C GLY A 95 -10.31 -3.82 -3.92
N ILE A 96 -11.54 -4.16 -3.47
CA ILE A 96 -11.83 -4.44 -2.06
C ILE A 96 -11.60 -5.93 -1.81
N PRO A 97 -10.73 -6.31 -0.85
CA PRO A 97 -10.55 -7.71 -0.46
C PRO A 97 -11.85 -8.34 0.05
N GLY A 98 -11.99 -9.65 -0.15
CA GLY A 98 -13.19 -10.39 0.29
C GLY A 98 -13.10 -11.87 -0.07
N ASP A 99 -14.24 -12.51 -0.26
CA ASP A 99 -14.37 -13.96 -0.50
C ASP A 99 -14.01 -14.39 -1.94
N THR A 100 -13.57 -13.47 -2.79
CA THR A 100 -13.17 -13.78 -4.16
C THR A 100 -11.94 -14.67 -4.16
N LYS A 101 -12.09 -15.90 -4.66
CA LYS A 101 -10.99 -16.86 -4.81
C LYS A 101 -10.17 -16.56 -6.05
N ILE A 102 -8.87 -16.50 -5.88
CA ILE A 102 -7.91 -16.36 -6.96
C ILE A 102 -7.85 -17.66 -7.76
N LYS A 103 -7.80 -17.56 -9.07
CA LYS A 103 -7.73 -18.68 -10.01
C LYS A 103 -6.35 -18.79 -10.63
N ASP A 104 -6.06 -19.95 -11.19
CA ASP A 104 -4.87 -20.13 -12.01
C ASP A 104 -4.88 -19.18 -13.22
N GLY A 105 -3.77 -18.48 -13.42
CA GLY A 105 -3.61 -17.48 -14.45
C GLY A 105 -4.12 -16.07 -14.10
N ASP A 106 -4.71 -15.88 -12.92
CA ASP A 106 -5.12 -14.54 -12.50
C ASP A 106 -3.88 -13.66 -12.23
N ILE A 107 -4.01 -12.39 -12.62
CA ILE A 107 -3.07 -11.33 -12.27
C ILE A 107 -3.72 -10.41 -11.25
N LEU A 108 -2.95 -9.93 -10.27
CA LEU A 108 -3.47 -9.04 -9.27
C LEU A 108 -2.43 -8.00 -8.82
N ASN A 109 -2.90 -6.79 -8.57
CA ASN A 109 -2.15 -5.76 -7.88
C ASN A 109 -2.51 -5.80 -6.40
N ILE A 110 -1.51 -5.87 -5.51
CA ILE A 110 -1.69 -5.70 -4.07
C ILE A 110 -1.00 -4.40 -3.69
N ASP A 111 -1.76 -3.49 -3.10
CA ASP A 111 -1.35 -2.13 -2.74
C ASP A 111 -1.47 -1.95 -1.23
N VAL A 112 -0.34 -1.69 -0.59
CA VAL A 112 -0.21 -1.63 0.87
C VAL A 112 0.30 -0.27 1.33
N THR A 113 -0.26 0.25 2.40
CA THR A 113 0.16 1.52 3.01
C THR A 113 0.30 1.38 4.53
N PRO A 114 1.34 0.68 5.03
CA PRO A 114 1.63 0.71 6.46
C PRO A 114 2.08 2.10 6.92
N GLN A 115 1.52 2.56 8.03
CA GLN A 115 1.96 3.76 8.72
C GLN A 115 2.80 3.36 9.94
N VAL A 116 4.03 3.84 10.01
CA VAL A 116 4.98 3.59 11.11
C VAL A 116 5.47 4.93 11.65
N ASP A 117 5.26 5.18 12.94
CA ASP A 117 5.69 6.42 13.61
C ASP A 117 5.20 7.70 12.88
N GLY A 118 4.01 7.64 12.27
CA GLY A 118 3.42 8.75 11.51
C GLY A 118 3.86 8.84 10.04
N TRP A 119 4.78 7.99 9.58
CA TRP A 119 5.26 7.93 8.20
C TRP A 119 4.55 6.81 7.42
N HIS A 120 4.15 7.10 6.18
CA HIS A 120 3.48 6.14 5.31
C HIS A 120 4.48 5.49 4.35
N GLY A 121 4.46 4.15 4.30
CA GLY A 121 5.14 3.39 3.26
C GLY A 121 4.12 2.92 2.24
N ASP A 122 3.90 3.69 1.18
CA ASP A 122 2.88 3.44 0.17
C ASP A 122 3.53 2.82 -1.07
N THR A 123 3.17 1.58 -1.39
CA THR A 123 3.69 0.87 -2.56
C THR A 123 2.81 -0.31 -2.95
N SER A 124 2.88 -0.70 -4.22
CA SER A 124 2.15 -1.85 -4.73
C SER A 124 3.02 -2.77 -5.58
N ARG A 125 2.55 -3.99 -5.80
CA ARG A 125 3.20 -4.98 -6.65
C ARG A 125 2.17 -5.79 -7.43
N MET A 126 2.54 -6.15 -8.67
CA MET A 126 1.80 -7.12 -9.47
C MET A 126 2.25 -8.54 -9.13
N TYR A 127 1.29 -9.45 -9.05
CA TYR A 127 1.50 -10.88 -8.85
C TYR A 127 0.77 -11.66 -9.94
N ILE A 128 1.26 -12.86 -10.18
CA ILE A 128 0.61 -13.87 -11.04
C ILE A 128 0.34 -15.09 -10.17
N ALA A 129 -0.88 -15.58 -10.17
CA ALA A 129 -1.25 -16.80 -9.48
C ALA A 129 -1.17 -17.99 -10.44
N GLY A 130 -0.24 -18.91 -10.19
CA GLY A 130 -0.01 -20.04 -11.10
C GLY A 130 0.63 -19.62 -12.42
N ASP A 131 0.11 -20.17 -13.54
CA ASP A 131 0.64 -19.94 -14.90
C ASP A 131 -0.26 -18.99 -15.69
N ALA A 132 0.14 -17.73 -15.86
CA ALA A 132 -0.54 -16.80 -16.74
C ALA A 132 -0.07 -16.97 -18.20
N PRO A 133 -0.97 -16.90 -19.19
CA PRO A 133 -0.56 -16.89 -20.59
C PRO A 133 0.22 -15.62 -20.91
N ILE A 134 1.31 -15.76 -21.69
CA ILE A 134 2.24 -14.67 -22.08
C ILE A 134 1.54 -13.51 -22.85
N LYS A 135 0.27 -13.65 -23.16
CA LYS A 135 -0.58 -12.64 -23.82
C LYS A 135 -1.68 -12.15 -22.86
N ALA A 136 -1.30 -11.66 -21.71
CA ALA A 136 -2.22 -10.90 -20.88
C ALA A 136 -2.07 -9.39 -21.15
#